data_0d36748076a2e616f77db08f1df0b391
#
_entry.id   0d36748076a2e616f77db08f1df0b391
#
_cell.length_a   1.000
_cell.length_b   1.000
_cell.length_c   1.000
_cell.angle_alpha   90.00
_cell.angle_beta   90.00
_cell.angle_gamma   90.00
#
_symmetry.space_group_name_H-M   'P 1'
#
loop_
_entity.id
_entity.type
_entity.pdbx_description
1 polymer ?
#
loop_
_entity_poly.entity_id
_entity_poly.type
_entity_poly.pdbx_seq_one_letter_code
_entity_poly.pdbx_strand_id
1 'polypeptide(L)'
;AYPAITDEMNLRTMQNMGETFNVPVGLSDHSMGSVGAVTAVALGASIIEKHFCLDSSIENPDSSFSMNPKEFASMVKDIRQAEKAIGRVQYGPTEQEKGNLQFRRSIFCVQDIQKGQKITEDNIRIIRPGNGLQPKYYKEILGQTALRDIERGTPLSFEMIGK
;
A
#
# COMPACT_ATOMS: atom_id res chain seq x y z
N ALA A 1 25.92 19.02 -12.28
CA ALA A 1 26.33 19.97 -11.24
C ALA A 1 26.94 19.21 -10.06
N TYR A 2 27.86 19.84 -9.34
CA TYR A 2 28.60 19.27 -8.20
C TYR A 2 28.58 20.27 -7.03
N PRO A 3 27.73 20.08 -5.99
CA PRO A 3 26.69 19.05 -5.91
C PRO A 3 25.52 19.28 -6.89
N ALA A 4 24.78 18.23 -7.18
CA ALA A 4 23.57 18.32 -7.98
C ALA A 4 22.43 18.89 -7.16
N ILE A 5 21.65 19.79 -7.78
CA ILE A 5 20.44 20.38 -7.18
C ILE A 5 19.27 19.42 -7.39
N THR A 6 18.59 19.04 -6.32
CA THR A 6 17.51 18.04 -6.35
C THR A 6 16.40 18.40 -7.35
N ASP A 7 16.04 19.68 -7.44
CA ASP A 7 14.96 20.16 -8.32
C ASP A 7 15.29 20.01 -9.82
N GLU A 8 16.59 19.86 -10.16
CA GLU A 8 17.06 19.74 -11.53
C GLU A 8 17.39 18.29 -11.94
N MET A 9 17.27 17.32 -11.05
CA MET A 9 17.67 15.93 -11.31
C MET A 9 16.83 15.24 -12.41
N ASN A 10 15.57 15.58 -12.54
CA ASN A 10 14.66 15.03 -13.57
C ASN A 10 14.76 13.51 -13.74
N LEU A 11 14.73 12.75 -12.65
CA LEU A 11 14.97 11.31 -12.62
C LEU A 11 14.03 10.46 -13.49
N ARG A 12 12.87 10.99 -13.87
CA ARG A 12 11.99 10.36 -14.88
C ARG A 12 12.67 10.19 -16.24
N THR A 13 13.68 11.01 -16.56
CA THR A 13 14.48 10.87 -17.79
C THR A 13 15.22 9.53 -17.80
N MET A 14 15.77 9.12 -16.66
CA MET A 14 16.43 7.83 -16.51
C MET A 14 15.48 6.66 -16.81
N GLN A 15 14.26 6.71 -16.28
CA GLN A 15 13.22 5.70 -16.56
C GLN A 15 12.89 5.66 -18.06
N ASN A 16 12.66 6.81 -18.67
CA ASN A 16 12.38 6.91 -20.11
C ASN A 16 13.52 6.38 -20.98
N MET A 17 14.78 6.60 -20.59
CA MET A 17 15.96 6.04 -21.28
C MET A 17 15.92 4.50 -21.23
N GLY A 18 15.64 3.90 -20.06
CA GLY A 18 15.53 2.45 -19.92
C GLY A 18 14.45 1.86 -20.82
N GLU A 19 13.28 2.48 -20.87
CA GLU A 19 12.16 2.07 -21.72
C GLU A 19 12.49 2.26 -23.22
N THR A 20 13.06 3.40 -23.59
CA THR A 20 13.35 3.74 -25.01
C THR A 20 14.43 2.84 -25.61
N PHE A 21 15.49 2.59 -24.86
CA PHE A 21 16.64 1.83 -25.35
C PHE A 21 16.61 0.34 -24.96
N ASN A 22 15.65 -0.06 -24.14
CA ASN A 22 15.48 -1.41 -23.62
C ASN A 22 16.79 -1.94 -22.95
N VAL A 23 17.34 -1.12 -22.06
CA VAL A 23 18.59 -1.42 -21.32
C VAL A 23 18.43 -1.15 -19.82
N PRO A 24 19.21 -1.82 -18.96
CA PRO A 24 19.31 -1.43 -17.56
C PRO A 24 19.83 0.00 -17.44
N VAL A 25 19.22 0.76 -16.51
CA VAL A 25 19.61 2.14 -16.24
C VAL A 25 20.03 2.31 -14.78
N GLY A 26 20.80 3.35 -14.51
CA GLY A 26 21.25 3.71 -13.18
C GLY A 26 21.42 5.21 -13.03
N LEU A 27 21.75 5.64 -11.82
CA LEU A 27 22.02 7.02 -11.48
C LEU A 27 23.46 7.20 -10.99
N SER A 28 24.19 8.09 -11.65
CA SER A 28 25.42 8.69 -11.10
C SER A 28 24.99 9.89 -10.28
N ASP A 29 24.92 9.71 -8.95
CA ASP A 29 24.30 10.66 -8.02
C ASP A 29 25.34 11.58 -7.37
N HIS A 30 25.25 12.86 -7.68
CA HIS A 30 26.06 13.92 -7.12
C HIS A 30 25.28 14.85 -6.17
N SER A 31 24.05 14.47 -5.82
CA SER A 31 23.22 15.22 -4.86
C SER A 31 23.64 14.95 -3.41
N MET A 32 23.21 15.81 -2.50
CA MET A 32 23.42 15.59 -1.07
C MET A 32 22.45 14.55 -0.52
N GLY A 33 22.94 13.71 0.38
CA GLY A 33 22.10 12.71 1.07
C GLY A 33 21.65 11.54 0.20
N SER A 34 20.62 10.78 0.65
CA SER A 34 20.15 9.53 0.03
C SER A 34 18.93 9.68 -0.87
N VAL A 35 18.27 10.85 -0.89
CA VAL A 35 16.96 11.05 -1.55
C VAL A 35 17.05 10.77 -3.05
N GLY A 36 18.08 11.26 -3.74
CA GLY A 36 18.27 11.01 -5.17
C GLY A 36 18.39 9.53 -5.48
N ALA A 37 19.27 8.83 -4.76
CA ALA A 37 19.52 7.40 -4.92
C ALA A 37 18.26 6.54 -4.65
N VAL A 38 17.55 6.81 -3.55
CA VAL A 38 16.32 6.10 -3.19
C VAL A 38 15.23 6.32 -4.23
N THR A 39 15.05 7.56 -4.69
CA THR A 39 14.06 7.90 -5.72
C THR A 39 14.41 7.24 -7.06
N ALA A 40 15.68 7.23 -7.45
CA ALA A 40 16.12 6.56 -8.67
C ALA A 40 15.81 5.06 -8.65
N VAL A 41 16.06 4.38 -7.52
CA VAL A 41 15.72 2.96 -7.36
C VAL A 41 14.20 2.76 -7.44
N ALA A 42 13.40 3.62 -6.84
CA ALA A 42 11.94 3.58 -6.95
C ALA A 42 11.44 3.76 -8.41
N LEU A 43 12.21 4.45 -9.24
CA LEU A 43 11.97 4.64 -10.67
C LEU A 43 12.65 3.58 -11.56
N GLY A 44 13.22 2.51 -10.98
CA GLY A 44 13.76 1.38 -11.71
C GLY A 44 15.27 1.40 -11.95
N ALA A 45 16.04 2.27 -11.26
CA ALA A 45 17.50 2.22 -11.32
C ALA A 45 18.01 0.87 -10.80
N SER A 46 18.89 0.25 -11.58
CA SER A 46 19.58 -0.99 -11.20
C SER A 46 20.96 -0.75 -10.59
N ILE A 47 21.51 0.44 -10.80
CA ILE A 47 22.86 0.84 -10.36
C ILE A 47 22.77 2.24 -9.78
N ILE A 48 23.44 2.43 -8.64
CA ILE A 48 23.68 3.76 -8.05
C ILE A 48 25.19 3.93 -7.90
N GLU A 49 25.67 5.03 -8.45
CA GLU A 49 27.04 5.50 -8.27
C GLU A 49 27.02 6.79 -7.45
N LYS A 50 27.90 6.90 -6.46
CA LYS A 50 27.96 8.08 -5.58
C LYS A 50 29.36 8.31 -5.07
N HIS A 51 29.76 9.58 -4.97
CA HIS A 51 31.04 9.95 -4.39
C HIS A 51 31.15 9.48 -2.94
N PHE A 52 32.31 8.94 -2.62
CA PHE A 52 32.64 8.36 -1.32
C PHE A 52 33.98 8.86 -0.80
N CYS A 53 34.06 9.18 0.47
CA CYS A 53 35.28 9.51 1.16
C CYS A 53 35.36 8.79 2.50
N LEU A 54 36.58 8.43 2.93
CA LEU A 54 36.77 7.79 4.25
C LEU A 54 36.59 8.77 5.39
N ASP A 55 37.00 10.02 5.18
CA ASP A 55 36.94 11.09 6.17
C ASP A 55 36.57 12.40 5.48
N SER A 56 35.39 12.92 5.78
CA SER A 56 34.90 14.18 5.21
C SER A 56 35.62 15.44 5.74
N SER A 57 36.48 15.31 6.77
CA SER A 57 37.32 16.41 7.26
C SER A 57 38.53 16.64 6.39
N ILE A 58 38.88 15.68 5.52
CA ILE A 58 40.01 15.83 4.58
C ILE A 58 39.53 16.63 3.37
N GLU A 59 40.04 17.85 3.26
CA GLU A 59 39.64 18.78 2.21
C GLU A 59 40.15 18.31 0.83
N ASN A 60 39.22 18.07 -0.08
CA ASN A 60 39.45 17.80 -1.50
C ASN A 60 38.28 18.36 -2.32
N PRO A 61 38.39 18.50 -3.65
CA PRO A 61 37.33 19.11 -4.48
C PRO A 61 35.97 18.49 -4.32
N ASP A 62 35.87 17.19 -4.00
CA ASP A 62 34.65 16.42 -3.95
C ASP A 62 34.18 16.11 -2.53
N SER A 63 34.93 16.48 -1.49
CA SER A 63 34.64 16.12 -0.09
C SER A 63 33.31 16.68 0.40
N SER A 64 32.91 17.86 -0.09
CA SER A 64 31.69 18.54 0.36
C SER A 64 30.37 17.80 0.02
N PHE A 65 30.37 16.94 -1.02
CA PHE A 65 29.21 16.17 -1.43
C PHE A 65 29.45 14.64 -1.44
N SER A 66 30.65 14.20 -1.03
CA SER A 66 30.99 12.79 -0.85
C SER A 66 30.38 12.25 0.44
N MET A 67 29.90 11.02 0.39
CA MET A 67 29.41 10.30 1.58
C MET A 67 30.57 9.64 2.33
N ASN A 68 30.59 9.77 3.65
CA ASN A 68 31.43 8.96 4.50
C ASN A 68 30.88 7.53 4.67
N PRO A 69 31.63 6.58 5.30
CA PRO A 69 31.19 5.19 5.43
C PRO A 69 29.84 5.01 6.13
N LYS A 70 29.53 5.84 7.12
CA LYS A 70 28.25 5.76 7.87
C LYS A 70 27.07 6.24 7.03
N GLU A 71 27.26 7.34 6.32
CA GLU A 71 26.24 7.90 5.42
C GLU A 71 25.96 6.96 4.25
N PHE A 72 27.02 6.41 3.65
CA PHE A 72 26.88 5.45 2.55
C PHE A 72 26.15 4.16 3.01
N ALA A 73 26.51 3.63 4.19
CA ALA A 73 25.82 2.48 4.77
C ALA A 73 24.33 2.79 5.04
N SER A 74 24.03 4.01 5.52
CA SER A 74 22.63 4.44 5.71
C SER A 74 21.87 4.50 4.39
N MET A 75 22.46 5.09 3.36
CA MET A 75 21.87 5.14 2.01
C MET A 75 21.56 3.73 1.48
N VAL A 76 22.51 2.81 1.59
CA VAL A 76 22.30 1.41 1.17
C VAL A 76 21.12 0.78 1.93
N LYS A 77 21.03 1.01 3.25
CA LYS A 77 19.90 0.53 4.05
C LYS A 77 18.57 1.12 3.59
N ASP A 78 18.54 2.43 3.31
CA ASP A 78 17.35 3.13 2.83
C ASP A 78 16.90 2.59 1.46
N ILE A 79 17.83 2.35 0.54
CA ILE A 79 17.59 1.71 -0.75
C ILE A 79 16.97 0.34 -0.57
N ARG A 80 17.53 -0.52 0.30
CA ARG A 80 16.98 -1.87 0.55
C ARG A 80 15.60 -1.85 1.20
N GLN A 81 15.29 -0.82 1.97
CA GLN A 81 13.94 -0.61 2.50
C GLN A 81 12.98 -0.16 1.40
N ALA A 82 13.41 0.76 0.53
CA ALA A 82 12.61 1.23 -0.60
C ALA A 82 12.24 0.08 -1.54
N GLU A 83 13.19 -0.79 -1.91
CA GLU A 83 12.93 -1.98 -2.73
C GLU A 83 11.84 -2.88 -2.14
N LYS A 84 11.87 -3.08 -0.82
CA LYS A 84 10.82 -3.85 -0.12
C LYS A 84 9.47 -3.13 -0.12
N ALA A 85 9.50 -1.80 0.02
CA ALA A 85 8.29 -0.98 0.10
C ALA A 85 7.58 -0.84 -1.25
N ILE A 86 8.31 -0.85 -2.36
CA ILE A 86 7.75 -0.85 -3.71
C ILE A 86 6.79 -2.04 -3.90
N GLY A 87 7.17 -3.22 -3.45
CA GLY A 87 6.31 -4.40 -3.43
C GLY A 87 5.66 -4.72 -4.78
N ARG A 88 4.38 -5.04 -4.73
CA ARG A 88 3.55 -5.35 -5.90
C ARG A 88 2.17 -4.71 -5.75
N VAL A 89 1.46 -4.54 -6.86
CA VAL A 89 0.05 -4.13 -6.81
C VAL A 89 -0.75 -5.20 -6.07
N GLN A 90 -1.33 -4.82 -4.94
CA GLN A 90 -2.14 -5.70 -4.10
C GLN A 90 -3.33 -4.93 -3.53
N TYR A 91 -4.52 -5.44 -3.81
CA TYR A 91 -5.77 -4.96 -3.22
C TYR A 91 -6.24 -5.93 -2.13
N GLY A 92 -6.88 -5.40 -1.11
CA GLY A 92 -7.36 -6.17 0.02
C GLY A 92 -6.41 -6.16 1.22
N PRO A 93 -6.79 -6.83 2.32
CA PRO A 93 -6.02 -6.85 3.54
C PRO A 93 -4.74 -7.69 3.39
N THR A 94 -3.67 -7.23 3.99
CA THR A 94 -2.44 -8.01 4.18
C THR A 94 -2.68 -9.14 5.19
N GLU A 95 -1.74 -10.09 5.28
CA GLU A 95 -1.85 -11.18 6.27
C GLU A 95 -1.98 -10.65 7.71
N GLN A 96 -1.24 -9.57 8.04
CA GLN A 96 -1.33 -8.95 9.36
C GLN A 96 -2.68 -8.27 9.61
N GLU A 97 -3.35 -7.80 8.56
CA GLU A 97 -4.63 -7.10 8.66
C GLU A 97 -5.83 -8.05 8.65
N LYS A 98 -5.65 -9.33 8.27
CA LYS A 98 -6.75 -10.31 8.25
C LYS A 98 -7.46 -10.43 9.59
N GLY A 99 -6.71 -10.39 10.71
CA GLY A 99 -7.27 -10.39 12.05
C GLY A 99 -8.23 -9.22 12.33
N ASN A 100 -8.06 -8.10 11.62
CA ASN A 100 -8.89 -6.91 11.79
C ASN A 100 -10.21 -6.98 11.02
N LEU A 101 -10.41 -7.97 10.15
CA LEU A 101 -11.66 -8.13 9.39
C LEU A 101 -12.86 -8.31 10.32
N GLN A 102 -12.70 -8.95 11.47
CA GLN A 102 -13.74 -9.09 12.49
C GLN A 102 -14.28 -7.74 13.00
N PHE A 103 -13.47 -6.68 12.96
CA PHE A 103 -13.89 -5.33 13.38
C PHE A 103 -14.65 -4.55 12.30
N ARG A 104 -14.77 -5.10 11.09
CA ARG A 104 -15.59 -4.52 10.03
C ARG A 104 -17.07 -4.63 10.40
N ARG A 105 -17.92 -3.89 9.68
CA ARG A 105 -19.37 -4.00 9.79
C ARG A 105 -19.88 -5.05 8.83
N SER A 106 -20.96 -5.71 9.22
CA SER A 106 -21.75 -6.59 8.36
C SER A 106 -23.24 -6.41 8.66
N ILE A 107 -24.10 -7.08 7.90
CA ILE A 107 -25.54 -6.96 8.03
C ILE A 107 -26.03 -7.98 9.06
N PHE A 108 -26.74 -7.51 10.06
CA PHE A 108 -27.33 -8.31 11.13
C PHE A 108 -28.84 -8.17 11.17
N CYS A 109 -29.52 -9.24 11.54
CA CYS A 109 -30.89 -9.25 11.97
C CYS A 109 -31.00 -8.52 13.34
N VAL A 110 -31.83 -7.50 13.47
CA VAL A 110 -32.05 -6.73 14.70
C VAL A 110 -33.45 -6.92 15.32
N GLN A 111 -34.32 -7.63 14.61
CA GLN A 111 -35.62 -8.09 15.08
C GLN A 111 -35.85 -9.51 14.54
N ASP A 112 -36.55 -10.38 15.27
CA ASP A 112 -36.85 -11.72 14.78
C ASP A 112 -37.61 -11.65 13.46
N ILE A 113 -37.20 -12.47 12.48
CA ILE A 113 -37.81 -12.54 11.15
C ILE A 113 -38.27 -13.97 10.95
N GLN A 114 -39.57 -14.17 10.76
CA GLN A 114 -40.13 -15.51 10.49
C GLN A 114 -39.90 -15.90 9.03
N LYS A 115 -39.83 -17.19 8.77
CA LYS A 115 -39.83 -17.74 7.40
C LYS A 115 -40.98 -17.15 6.58
N GLY A 116 -40.69 -16.67 5.39
CA GLY A 116 -41.62 -16.04 4.48
C GLY A 116 -41.80 -14.53 4.67
N GLN A 117 -41.30 -13.94 5.75
CA GLN A 117 -41.31 -12.49 5.95
C GLN A 117 -40.26 -11.78 5.08
N LYS A 118 -40.54 -10.51 4.79
CA LYS A 118 -39.65 -9.65 4.02
C LYS A 118 -38.53 -9.09 4.87
N ILE A 119 -37.36 -9.01 4.28
CA ILE A 119 -36.21 -8.25 4.81
C ILE A 119 -36.49 -6.78 4.59
N THR A 120 -36.49 -6.00 5.67
CA THR A 120 -36.79 -4.56 5.68
C THR A 120 -35.74 -3.75 6.40
N GLU A 121 -35.77 -2.43 6.22
CA GLU A 121 -34.88 -1.52 6.96
C GLU A 121 -35.08 -1.57 8.47
N ASP A 122 -36.26 -2.04 8.95
CA ASP A 122 -36.56 -2.11 10.39
C ASP A 122 -35.95 -3.35 11.03
N ASN A 123 -35.88 -4.47 10.30
CA ASN A 123 -35.44 -5.75 10.87
C ASN A 123 -33.97 -6.08 10.63
N ILE A 124 -33.23 -5.27 9.85
CA ILE A 124 -31.79 -5.43 9.66
C ILE A 124 -31.02 -4.15 9.90
N ARG A 125 -29.74 -4.26 10.27
CA ARG A 125 -28.80 -3.13 10.45
C ARG A 125 -27.39 -3.51 10.03
N ILE A 126 -26.63 -2.49 9.62
CA ILE A 126 -25.19 -2.60 9.36
C ILE A 126 -24.44 -2.27 10.65
N ILE A 127 -24.02 -3.30 11.37
CA ILE A 127 -23.31 -3.19 12.66
C ILE A 127 -22.07 -4.06 12.69
N ARG A 128 -21.26 -3.98 13.75
CA ARG A 128 -20.14 -4.88 14.01
C ARG A 128 -20.63 -6.10 14.79
N PRO A 129 -19.96 -7.26 14.66
CA PRO A 129 -18.73 -7.57 13.91
C PRO A 129 -18.97 -7.88 12.41
N GLY A 130 -17.86 -8.22 11.71
CA GLY A 130 -17.84 -8.50 10.27
C GLY A 130 -18.21 -9.94 9.89
N ASN A 131 -19.10 -10.59 10.64
CA ASN A 131 -19.41 -12.04 10.52
C ASN A 131 -20.54 -12.35 9.53
N GLY A 132 -21.26 -11.33 9.06
CA GLY A 132 -22.39 -11.48 8.13
C GLY A 132 -22.09 -10.92 6.74
N LEU A 133 -23.11 -10.79 5.91
CA LEU A 133 -23.04 -10.18 4.59
C LEU A 133 -22.42 -8.77 4.66
N GLN A 134 -21.58 -8.47 3.68
CA GLN A 134 -20.94 -7.16 3.59
C GLN A 134 -21.98 -6.04 3.36
N PRO A 135 -21.74 -4.82 3.87
CA PRO A 135 -22.65 -3.68 3.72
C PRO A 135 -23.06 -3.36 2.29
N LYS A 136 -22.23 -3.66 1.30
CA LYS A 136 -22.52 -3.44 -0.12
C LYS A 136 -23.78 -4.18 -0.61
N TYR A 137 -24.16 -5.28 0.05
CA TYR A 137 -25.34 -6.07 -0.30
C TYR A 137 -26.63 -5.56 0.36
N TYR A 138 -26.56 -4.54 1.22
CA TYR A 138 -27.71 -4.07 1.98
C TYR A 138 -28.93 -3.75 1.11
N LYS A 139 -28.72 -2.97 0.04
CA LYS A 139 -29.81 -2.60 -0.88
C LYS A 139 -30.32 -3.78 -1.71
N GLU A 140 -29.44 -4.73 -2.00
CA GLU A 140 -29.77 -5.90 -2.80
C GLU A 140 -30.71 -6.87 -2.06
N ILE A 141 -30.52 -6.99 -0.73
CA ILE A 141 -31.30 -7.93 0.08
C ILE A 141 -32.61 -7.33 0.61
N LEU A 142 -32.79 -6.01 0.58
CA LEU A 142 -34.06 -5.39 0.96
C LEU A 142 -35.19 -5.86 0.05
N GLY A 143 -36.31 -6.23 0.66
CA GLY A 143 -37.50 -6.77 -0.04
C GLY A 143 -37.41 -8.25 -0.41
N GLN A 144 -36.26 -8.90 -0.22
CA GLN A 144 -36.16 -10.35 -0.34
C GLN A 144 -36.90 -11.06 0.81
N THR A 145 -37.10 -12.36 0.68
CA THR A 145 -37.89 -13.15 1.63
C THR A 145 -36.97 -14.02 2.48
N ALA A 146 -37.22 -14.11 3.78
CA ALA A 146 -36.55 -15.06 4.67
C ALA A 146 -36.94 -16.51 4.32
N LEU A 147 -35.93 -17.34 4.04
CA LEU A 147 -36.13 -18.77 3.71
C LEU A 147 -36.28 -19.64 4.94
N ARG A 148 -35.93 -19.13 6.11
CA ARG A 148 -36.08 -19.75 7.44
C ARG A 148 -36.31 -18.68 8.49
N ASP A 149 -36.65 -19.09 9.71
CA ASP A 149 -36.67 -18.19 10.85
C ASP A 149 -35.25 -17.68 11.15
N ILE A 150 -35.14 -16.38 11.42
CA ILE A 150 -33.87 -15.68 11.68
C ILE A 150 -34.03 -14.90 12.99
N GLU A 151 -33.34 -15.34 14.01
CA GLU A 151 -33.37 -14.69 15.32
C GLU A 151 -32.62 -13.36 15.34
N ARG A 152 -33.06 -12.43 16.19
CA ARG A 152 -32.33 -11.19 16.48
C ARG A 152 -30.90 -11.48 16.90
N GLY A 153 -29.94 -10.71 16.34
CA GLY A 153 -28.51 -10.88 16.59
C GLY A 153 -27.81 -11.82 15.62
N THR A 154 -28.56 -12.46 14.70
CA THR A 154 -27.98 -13.34 13.69
C THR A 154 -27.28 -12.51 12.59
N PRO A 155 -26.00 -12.77 12.27
CA PRO A 155 -25.37 -12.22 11.07
C PRO A 155 -26.00 -12.85 9.82
N LEU A 156 -26.46 -12.03 8.88
CA LEU A 156 -27.13 -12.53 7.68
C LEU A 156 -26.17 -13.20 6.70
N SER A 157 -26.65 -14.25 6.04
CA SER A 157 -26.00 -14.89 4.89
C SER A 157 -26.99 -15.06 3.73
N PHE A 158 -26.48 -15.25 2.51
CA PHE A 158 -27.34 -15.48 1.34
C PHE A 158 -28.17 -16.76 1.45
N GLU A 159 -27.75 -17.75 2.21
CA GLU A 159 -28.52 -19.00 2.43
C GLU A 159 -29.81 -18.79 3.22
N MET A 160 -29.91 -17.66 3.93
CA MET A 160 -31.10 -17.33 4.74
C MET A 160 -32.14 -16.55 3.96
N ILE A 161 -31.84 -16.08 2.75
CA ILE A 161 -32.60 -15.08 2.02
C ILE A 161 -32.81 -15.54 0.57
N GLY A 162 -33.98 -15.31 0.02
CA GLY A 162 -34.33 -15.64 -1.37
C GLY A 162 -35.25 -14.59 -1.99
N LYS A 163 -35.36 -14.64 -3.31
CA LYS A 163 -36.26 -13.77 -4.10
C LYS A 163 -37.70 -14.14 -3.90
#